data_9369db05f7d35e7d8f4f0cf8aee9715c
#
_entry.id   9369db05f7d35e7d8f4f0cf8aee9715c
#
_cell.length_a   1.000
_cell.length_b   1.000
_cell.length_c   1.000
_cell.angle_alpha   90.00
_cell.angle_beta   90.00
_cell.angle_gamma   90.00
#
_symmetry.space_group_name_H-M   'P 1'
#
loop_
_entity.id
_entity.type
_entity.pdbx_description
1 polymer ?
#
loop_
_entity_poly.entity_id
_entity_poly.type
_entity_poly.pdbx_seq_one_letter_code
_entity_poly.pdbx_strand_id
1 'polypeptide(L)'
;MVVVRSMPSACSRHRLAALWAAGAAVAGLLISDCLVSLRAEQRWRQGVFPVASFAGYTSHFGHRIGPGGASEPHYGLDIAAPMGSPIRNWWSGVVSEVINDEACGLGLVIQSGPYEHIYCHLSGTVVGGTYRSGPVALAAGQRLRGGQLIGHVGMSGRTTGPHLHWGIRHNGRWLNPGTILRAMASARSLPNSQARP
;
A
#
# COMPACT_ATOMS: atom_id res chain seq x y z
N MET A 1 -6.49 -0.34 25.16
CA MET A 1 -7.00 -1.54 24.47
C MET A 1 -7.96 -1.04 23.38
N VAL A 2 -7.45 -0.80 22.16
CA VAL A 2 -8.26 -0.30 21.03
C VAL A 2 -8.81 -1.51 20.31
N VAL A 3 -10.10 -1.76 20.52
CA VAL A 3 -10.86 -2.76 19.75
C VAL A 3 -10.95 -2.25 18.32
N VAL A 4 -10.21 -2.86 17.39
CA VAL A 4 -10.42 -2.68 15.96
C VAL A 4 -11.77 -3.34 15.64
N ARG A 5 -12.86 -2.56 15.73
CA ARG A 5 -14.14 -2.96 15.15
C ARG A 5 -13.91 -3.10 13.65
N SER A 6 -14.07 -4.30 13.14
CA SER A 6 -14.22 -4.58 11.71
C SER A 6 -15.32 -3.64 11.20
N MET A 7 -14.96 -2.69 10.33
CA MET A 7 -15.97 -1.90 9.65
C MET A 7 -16.82 -2.85 8.80
N PRO A 8 -18.14 -2.81 8.91
CA PRO A 8 -18.98 -3.55 7.99
C PRO A 8 -18.74 -3.01 6.60
N SER A 9 -18.36 -3.90 5.67
CA SER A 9 -18.30 -3.61 4.25
C SER A 9 -19.62 -2.95 3.86
N ALA A 10 -19.60 -2.02 2.90
CA ALA A 10 -20.76 -1.29 2.38
C ALA A 10 -21.86 -2.18 1.77
N CYS A 11 -21.77 -3.50 1.93
CA CYS A 11 -22.82 -4.48 1.70
C CYS A 11 -23.78 -4.49 2.91
N SER A 12 -24.41 -3.33 3.17
CA SER A 12 -25.30 -3.08 4.28
C SER A 12 -26.56 -3.93 4.16
N ARG A 13 -27.05 -4.40 5.32
CA ARG A 13 -28.28 -5.19 5.51
C ARG A 13 -29.53 -4.61 4.82
N HIS A 14 -29.53 -3.33 4.46
CA HIS A 14 -30.63 -2.66 3.76
C HIS A 14 -30.80 -3.10 2.29
N ARG A 15 -29.75 -3.65 1.64
CA ARG A 15 -29.88 -4.18 0.26
C ARG A 15 -30.45 -5.61 0.23
N LEU A 16 -30.35 -6.37 1.32
CA LEU A 16 -30.96 -7.70 1.43
C LEU A 16 -32.48 -7.65 1.62
N ALA A 17 -33.02 -6.62 2.28
CA ALA A 17 -34.44 -6.46 2.47
C ALA A 17 -35.21 -6.07 1.17
N ALA A 18 -34.54 -5.44 0.21
CA ALA A 18 -35.14 -5.08 -1.09
C ALA A 18 -35.20 -6.25 -2.10
N LEU A 19 -34.53 -7.38 -1.81
CA LEU A 19 -34.41 -8.53 -2.72
C LEU A 19 -35.63 -9.48 -2.70
N TRP A 20 -36.53 -9.34 -1.75
CA TRP A 20 -37.74 -10.19 -1.68
C TRP A 20 -38.80 -9.85 -2.72
N ALA A 21 -38.69 -8.70 -3.39
CA ALA A 21 -39.63 -8.22 -4.40
C ALA A 21 -39.15 -8.35 -5.87
N ALA A 22 -37.87 -8.71 -6.10
CA ALA A 22 -37.31 -8.87 -7.45
C ALA A 22 -36.79 -10.30 -7.61
N GLY A 23 -37.25 -10.99 -8.66
CA GLY A 23 -37.03 -12.40 -8.90
C GLY A 23 -35.59 -12.91 -8.79
N ALA A 24 -35.40 -14.19 -8.59
CA ALA A 24 -34.15 -14.90 -8.25
C ALA A 24 -32.93 -14.58 -9.16
N ALA A 25 -33.13 -14.14 -10.40
CA ALA A 25 -32.05 -13.79 -11.34
C ALA A 25 -31.32 -12.50 -10.95
N VAL A 26 -32.02 -11.49 -10.42
CA VAL A 26 -31.41 -10.22 -9.97
C VAL A 26 -30.63 -10.43 -8.66
N ALA A 27 -31.14 -11.31 -7.77
CA ALA A 27 -30.45 -11.68 -6.54
C ALA A 27 -29.09 -12.35 -6.81
N GLY A 28 -29.00 -13.22 -7.81
CA GLY A 28 -27.76 -13.90 -8.20
C GLY A 28 -26.68 -12.94 -8.71
N LEU A 29 -27.06 -11.93 -9.51
CA LEU A 29 -26.13 -10.93 -10.03
C LEU A 29 -25.57 -10.03 -8.91
N LEU A 30 -26.41 -9.57 -8.00
CA LEU A 30 -25.98 -8.68 -6.90
C LEU A 30 -25.11 -9.41 -5.86
N ILE A 31 -25.34 -10.70 -5.63
CA ILE A 31 -24.49 -11.54 -4.77
C ILE A 31 -23.14 -11.78 -5.44
N SER A 32 -23.11 -12.00 -6.76
CA SER A 32 -21.88 -12.18 -7.51
C SER A 32 -21.01 -10.93 -7.47
N ASP A 33 -21.56 -9.74 -7.68
CA ASP A 33 -20.84 -8.48 -7.62
C ASP A 33 -20.30 -8.19 -6.22
N CYS A 34 -21.07 -8.49 -5.18
CA CYS A 34 -20.65 -8.35 -3.79
C CYS A 34 -19.48 -9.30 -3.46
N LEU A 35 -19.53 -10.56 -3.88
CA LEU A 35 -18.46 -11.53 -3.68
C LEU A 35 -17.19 -11.18 -4.47
N VAL A 36 -17.33 -10.67 -5.68
CA VAL A 36 -16.20 -10.18 -6.49
C VAL A 36 -15.53 -8.97 -5.82
N SER A 37 -16.33 -8.04 -5.31
CA SER A 37 -15.84 -6.87 -4.57
C SER A 37 -15.11 -7.28 -3.28
N LEU A 38 -15.67 -8.18 -2.48
CA LEU A 38 -15.03 -8.69 -1.25
C LEU A 38 -13.73 -9.44 -1.54
N ARG A 39 -13.68 -10.23 -2.62
CA ARG A 39 -12.45 -10.91 -3.05
C ARG A 39 -11.39 -9.92 -3.55
N ALA A 40 -11.80 -8.85 -4.22
CA ALA A 40 -10.89 -7.80 -4.65
C ALA A 40 -10.30 -7.02 -3.46
N GLU A 41 -11.12 -6.69 -2.46
CA GLU A 41 -10.67 -5.99 -1.25
C GLU A 41 -9.66 -6.80 -0.40
N GLN A 42 -9.68 -8.13 -0.48
CA GLN A 42 -8.77 -8.97 0.32
C GLN A 42 -7.44 -9.29 -0.39
N ARG A 43 -7.31 -8.99 -1.67
CA ARG A 43 -6.09 -9.29 -2.45
C ARG A 43 -4.83 -8.59 -1.94
N TRP A 44 -4.95 -7.43 -1.32
CA TRP A 44 -3.82 -6.72 -0.74
C TRP A 44 -3.11 -7.51 0.38
N ARG A 45 -3.80 -8.45 1.05
CA ARG A 45 -3.21 -9.36 2.04
C ARG A 45 -2.16 -10.29 1.44
N GLN A 46 -2.22 -10.53 0.14
CA GLN A 46 -1.23 -11.28 -0.64
C GLN A 46 -0.13 -10.38 -1.20
N GLY A 47 -0.14 -9.11 -0.85
CA GLY A 47 0.85 -8.13 -1.26
C GLY A 47 2.26 -8.50 -0.85
N VAL A 48 3.26 -7.91 -1.48
CA VAL A 48 4.68 -8.17 -1.23
C VAL A 48 5.23 -7.16 -0.23
N PHE A 49 6.05 -7.59 0.71
CA PHE A 49 6.77 -6.68 1.60
C PHE A 49 7.64 -5.73 0.77
N PRO A 50 7.57 -4.40 1.00
CA PRO A 50 8.07 -3.43 0.02
C PRO A 50 9.59 -3.30 -0.05
N VAL A 51 10.35 -3.82 0.92
CA VAL A 51 11.82 -3.73 0.96
C VAL A 51 12.44 -5.12 0.94
N ALA A 52 13.47 -5.32 0.08
CA ALA A 52 14.13 -6.63 0.00
C ALA A 52 15.08 -6.90 1.18
N SER A 53 15.75 -5.87 1.71
CA SER A 53 16.78 -6.00 2.78
C SER A 53 16.30 -5.27 4.03
N PHE A 54 15.38 -5.88 4.77
CA PHE A 54 14.79 -5.30 5.98
C PHE A 54 15.80 -5.28 7.13
N ALA A 55 16.04 -4.11 7.72
CA ALA A 55 16.88 -3.92 8.91
C ALA A 55 16.08 -3.61 10.19
N GLY A 56 14.89 -3.05 10.05
CA GLY A 56 14.02 -2.69 11.18
C GLY A 56 13.02 -1.62 10.82
N TYR A 57 12.15 -1.27 11.77
CA TYR A 57 11.28 -0.10 11.69
C TYR A 57 11.89 1.03 12.51
N THR A 58 12.11 2.20 11.91
CA THR A 58 12.72 3.36 12.57
C THR A 58 11.69 4.40 13.02
N SER A 59 10.53 4.46 12.36
CA SER A 59 9.45 5.34 12.77
C SER A 59 8.08 4.76 12.40
N HIS A 60 7.17 4.76 13.36
CA HIS A 60 5.82 4.23 13.18
C HIS A 60 4.84 5.30 12.74
N PHE A 61 3.71 4.85 12.19
CA PHE A 61 2.56 5.69 11.88
C PHE A 61 1.99 6.35 13.14
N GLY A 62 1.65 7.63 13.06
CA GLY A 62 1.07 8.41 14.17
C GLY A 62 1.86 9.70 14.42
N HIS A 63 2.00 10.11 15.68
CA HIS A 63 2.85 11.26 16.05
C HIS A 63 4.27 10.78 16.36
N ARG A 64 5.26 11.58 15.95
CA ARG A 64 6.68 11.35 16.20
C ARG A 64 7.40 12.67 16.48
N ILE A 65 8.63 12.57 16.97
CA ILE A 65 9.59 13.66 16.87
C ILE A 65 10.25 13.55 15.49
N GLY A 66 10.04 14.55 14.66
CA GLY A 66 10.56 14.58 13.30
C GLY A 66 12.05 14.92 13.21
N PRO A 67 12.65 14.89 12.00
CA PRO A 67 14.06 15.21 11.77
C PRO A 67 14.49 16.59 12.27
N GLY A 68 13.57 17.55 12.39
CA GLY A 68 13.80 18.88 12.94
C GLY A 68 13.61 19.01 14.45
N GLY A 69 13.37 17.90 15.18
CA GLY A 69 13.15 17.90 16.63
C GLY A 69 11.75 18.31 17.08
N ALA A 70 10.86 18.68 16.18
CA ALA A 70 9.47 19.04 16.47
C ALA A 70 8.55 17.83 16.45
N SER A 71 7.47 17.87 17.28
CA SER A 71 6.39 16.87 17.19
C SER A 71 5.60 17.07 15.89
N GLU A 72 5.46 16.02 15.10
CA GLU A 72 4.77 16.04 13.82
C GLU A 72 3.97 14.77 13.56
N PRO A 73 2.90 14.83 12.75
CA PRO A 73 2.22 13.64 12.28
C PRO A 73 3.11 12.88 11.29
N HIS A 74 3.11 11.55 11.39
CA HIS A 74 3.80 10.64 10.48
C HIS A 74 2.78 9.74 9.78
N TYR A 75 2.54 9.98 8.51
CA TYR A 75 1.51 9.29 7.71
C TYR A 75 2.03 8.05 6.97
N GLY A 76 3.06 7.41 7.52
CA GLY A 76 3.66 6.21 6.95
C GLY A 76 4.33 5.32 7.99
N LEU A 77 5.12 4.40 7.50
CA LEU A 77 6.02 3.54 8.25
C LEU A 77 7.40 3.68 7.64
N ASP A 78 8.38 4.06 8.44
CA ASP A 78 9.76 4.15 8.01
C ASP A 78 10.46 2.79 8.20
N ILE A 79 10.87 2.20 7.09
CA ILE A 79 11.46 0.86 7.00
C ILE A 79 12.94 1.02 6.69
N ALA A 80 13.79 0.83 7.69
CA ALA A 80 15.24 0.89 7.53
C ALA A 80 15.75 -0.23 6.63
N ALA A 81 16.62 0.12 5.72
CA ALA A 81 17.35 -0.79 4.84
C ALA A 81 18.62 -0.12 4.34
N PRO A 82 19.67 -0.89 3.99
CA PRO A 82 20.88 -0.33 3.38
C PRO A 82 20.57 0.49 2.13
N MET A 83 21.35 1.56 1.91
CA MET A 83 21.31 2.35 0.67
C MET A 83 21.36 1.42 -0.54
N GLY A 84 20.51 1.65 -1.54
CA GLY A 84 20.46 0.84 -2.75
C GLY A 84 19.68 -0.49 -2.60
N SER A 85 19.12 -0.81 -1.42
CA SER A 85 18.26 -1.98 -1.26
C SER A 85 17.07 -1.92 -2.21
N PRO A 86 16.74 -3.03 -2.92
CA PRO A 86 15.60 -3.07 -3.84
C PRO A 86 14.26 -2.78 -3.14
N ILE A 87 13.47 -1.91 -3.75
CA ILE A 87 12.09 -1.63 -3.34
C ILE A 87 11.14 -2.29 -4.33
N ARG A 88 10.15 -2.99 -3.82
CA ARG A 88 9.17 -3.75 -4.58
C ARG A 88 7.78 -3.16 -4.41
N ASN A 89 7.04 -3.15 -5.50
CA ASN A 89 5.64 -2.76 -5.47
C ASN A 89 4.83 -3.69 -4.55
N TRP A 90 4.15 -3.12 -3.57
CA TRP A 90 3.36 -3.87 -2.60
C TRP A 90 2.24 -4.68 -3.26
N TRP A 91 1.48 -4.05 -4.16
CA TRP A 91 0.33 -4.65 -4.83
C TRP A 91 0.19 -4.10 -6.25
N SER A 92 -0.35 -4.90 -7.17
CA SER A 92 -0.50 -4.51 -8.58
C SER A 92 -1.36 -3.26 -8.74
N GLY A 93 -0.92 -2.33 -9.58
CA GLY A 93 -1.60 -1.05 -9.77
C GLY A 93 -1.03 -0.27 -10.95
N VAL A 94 -1.27 1.04 -10.91
CA VAL A 94 -0.80 1.99 -11.93
C VAL A 94 -0.04 3.11 -11.21
N VAL A 95 1.09 3.53 -11.73
CA VAL A 95 1.79 4.73 -11.25
C VAL A 95 0.86 5.92 -11.50
N SER A 96 0.36 6.52 -10.42
CA SER A 96 -0.49 7.72 -10.50
C SER A 96 0.32 8.99 -10.46
N GLU A 97 1.49 8.96 -9.77
CA GLU A 97 2.34 10.14 -9.61
C GLU A 97 3.81 9.74 -9.47
N VAL A 98 4.69 10.56 -10.04
CA VAL A 98 6.13 10.59 -9.78
C VAL A 98 6.41 11.83 -8.95
N ILE A 99 6.86 11.64 -7.70
CA ILE A 99 7.14 12.71 -6.75
C ILE A 99 8.60 13.14 -6.89
N ASN A 100 8.81 14.46 -6.83
CA ASN A 100 10.14 15.07 -6.71
C ASN A 100 10.00 16.39 -5.94
N ASP A 101 9.99 16.33 -4.62
CA ASP A 101 9.78 17.46 -3.73
C ASP A 101 10.75 17.43 -2.52
N GLU A 102 10.71 18.46 -1.68
CA GLU A 102 11.59 18.59 -0.54
C GLU A 102 11.28 17.63 0.60
N ALA A 103 10.03 17.19 0.75
CA ALA A 103 9.60 16.34 1.87
C ALA A 103 9.84 14.85 1.57
N CYS A 104 9.21 14.35 0.51
CA CYS A 104 9.33 12.97 0.05
C CYS A 104 10.68 12.72 -0.67
N GLY A 105 11.26 13.76 -1.26
CA GLY A 105 12.37 13.63 -2.19
C GLY A 105 11.90 12.99 -3.49
N LEU A 106 12.59 11.96 -3.94
CA LEU A 106 12.15 11.13 -5.06
C LEU A 106 11.16 10.10 -4.53
N GLY A 107 10.02 9.98 -5.19
CA GLY A 107 8.96 9.08 -4.76
C GLY A 107 8.03 8.64 -5.87
N LEU A 108 7.18 7.70 -5.53
CA LEU A 108 6.15 7.15 -6.40
C LEU A 108 4.83 7.01 -5.63
N VAL A 109 3.72 7.37 -6.26
CA VAL A 109 2.39 6.98 -5.82
C VAL A 109 1.85 5.94 -6.80
N ILE A 110 1.39 4.81 -6.27
CA ILE A 110 0.83 3.72 -7.07
C ILE A 110 -0.62 3.52 -6.65
N GLN A 111 -1.55 3.64 -7.59
CA GLN A 111 -2.98 3.44 -7.39
C GLN A 111 -3.35 1.98 -7.63
N SER A 112 -3.99 1.35 -6.65
CA SER A 112 -4.46 -0.05 -6.69
C SER A 112 -5.92 -0.11 -6.22
N GLY A 113 -6.86 0.08 -7.14
CA GLY A 113 -8.28 0.25 -6.79
C GLY A 113 -8.48 1.44 -5.84
N PRO A 114 -9.09 1.26 -4.67
CA PRO A 114 -9.29 2.35 -3.70
C PRO A 114 -8.04 2.68 -2.88
N TYR A 115 -6.93 1.93 -3.07
CA TYR A 115 -5.69 2.13 -2.32
C TYR A 115 -4.69 2.94 -3.12
N GLU A 116 -4.02 3.86 -2.45
CA GLU A 116 -2.80 4.51 -2.89
C GLU A 116 -1.66 4.05 -1.97
N HIS A 117 -0.55 3.63 -2.53
CA HIS A 117 0.66 3.33 -1.77
C HIS A 117 1.79 4.24 -2.24
N ILE A 118 2.37 4.92 -1.26
CA ILE A 118 3.31 6.01 -1.45
C ILE A 118 4.69 5.50 -0.99
N TYR A 119 5.70 5.72 -1.83
CA TYR A 119 7.09 5.35 -1.59
C TYR A 119 7.95 6.59 -1.68
N CYS A 120 8.65 6.96 -0.59
CA CYS A 120 9.50 8.15 -0.55
C CYS A 120 10.96 7.80 -0.21
N HIS A 121 11.81 8.81 -0.33
CA HIS A 121 13.25 8.77 -0.08
C HIS A 121 14.02 7.83 -1.01
N LEU A 122 13.51 7.67 -2.25
CA LEU A 122 14.10 6.79 -3.24
C LEU A 122 15.46 7.33 -3.72
N SER A 123 16.34 6.42 -4.16
CA SER A 123 17.55 6.78 -4.91
C SER A 123 17.25 6.89 -6.40
N GLY A 124 17.99 7.74 -7.09
CA GLY A 124 17.83 7.90 -8.55
C GLY A 124 17.69 9.34 -9.00
N THR A 125 16.93 9.55 -10.08
CA THR A 125 16.66 10.86 -10.67
C THR A 125 15.25 10.93 -11.25
N VAL A 126 14.72 12.14 -11.41
CA VAL A 126 13.49 12.39 -12.19
C VAL A 126 13.84 13.33 -13.34
N VAL A 127 13.57 12.90 -14.56
CA VAL A 127 13.80 13.69 -15.77
C VAL A 127 12.56 13.57 -16.67
N GLY A 128 11.98 14.71 -17.04
CA GLY A 128 10.78 14.76 -17.89
C GLY A 128 9.60 13.96 -17.32
N GLY A 129 9.37 14.02 -15.99
CA GLY A 129 8.29 13.28 -15.32
C GLY A 129 8.53 11.77 -15.20
N THR A 130 9.72 11.28 -15.58
CA THR A 130 10.11 9.87 -15.48
C THR A 130 11.11 9.70 -14.35
N TYR A 131 10.76 8.88 -13.37
CA TYR A 131 11.67 8.40 -12.32
C TYR A 131 12.59 7.31 -12.87
N ARG A 132 13.89 7.38 -12.55
CA ARG A 132 14.93 6.44 -12.97
C ARG A 132 15.81 6.00 -11.80
N SER A 133 16.04 4.68 -11.67
CA SER A 133 16.90 4.12 -10.62
C SER A 133 17.44 2.76 -11.08
N GLY A 134 18.71 2.71 -11.47
CA GLY A 134 19.31 1.53 -12.11
C GLY A 134 18.51 1.11 -13.36
N PRO A 135 18.02 -0.14 -13.44
CA PRO A 135 17.24 -0.62 -14.58
C PRO A 135 15.79 -0.11 -14.60
N VAL A 136 15.36 0.58 -13.55
CA VAL A 136 13.97 1.06 -13.41
C VAL A 136 13.79 2.39 -14.13
N ALA A 137 12.73 2.50 -14.94
CA ALA A 137 12.24 3.74 -15.52
C ALA A 137 10.73 3.75 -15.44
N LEU A 138 10.15 4.65 -14.63
CA LEU A 138 8.71 4.69 -14.33
C LEU A 138 8.15 6.10 -14.53
N ALA A 139 7.01 6.16 -15.20
CA ALA A 139 6.23 7.38 -15.39
C ALA A 139 4.76 7.14 -15.04
N ALA A 140 4.02 8.21 -14.82
CA ALA A 140 2.58 8.14 -14.59
C ALA A 140 1.86 7.38 -15.72
N GLY A 141 0.85 6.61 -15.37
CA GLY A 141 0.08 5.74 -16.29
C GLY A 141 0.65 4.34 -16.47
N GLN A 142 1.88 4.04 -16.06
CA GLN A 142 2.46 2.71 -16.22
C GLN A 142 1.84 1.70 -15.24
N ARG A 143 1.50 0.51 -15.76
CA ARG A 143 1.00 -0.62 -14.96
C ARG A 143 2.15 -1.37 -14.32
N LEU A 144 1.98 -1.72 -13.05
CA LEU A 144 2.94 -2.46 -12.26
C LEU A 144 2.30 -3.71 -11.67
N ARG A 145 3.07 -4.79 -11.58
CA ARG A 145 2.68 -6.02 -10.88
C ARG A 145 3.10 -5.93 -9.41
N GLY A 146 2.39 -6.64 -8.53
CA GLY A 146 2.85 -6.88 -7.17
C GLY A 146 4.21 -7.56 -7.18
N GLY A 147 5.13 -7.10 -6.33
CA GLY A 147 6.50 -7.62 -6.25
C GLY A 147 7.47 -7.10 -7.32
N GLN A 148 6.99 -6.35 -8.32
CA GLN A 148 7.86 -5.74 -9.33
C GLN A 148 8.84 -4.76 -8.67
N LEU A 149 10.11 -4.78 -9.11
CA LEU A 149 11.10 -3.77 -8.73
C LEU A 149 10.63 -2.40 -9.21
N ILE A 150 10.56 -1.44 -8.29
CA ILE A 150 10.11 -0.08 -8.57
C ILE A 150 11.15 0.99 -8.23
N GLY A 151 12.26 0.63 -7.62
CA GLY A 151 13.34 1.54 -7.26
C GLY A 151 14.23 0.95 -6.18
N HIS A 152 15.03 1.81 -5.58
CA HIS A 152 15.97 1.44 -4.53
C HIS A 152 15.90 2.46 -3.39
N VAL A 153 16.22 2.00 -2.18
CA VAL A 153 16.33 2.83 -0.99
C VAL A 153 17.38 3.92 -1.20
N GLY A 154 17.02 5.14 -0.88
CA GLY A 154 17.87 6.32 -1.00
C GLY A 154 17.86 7.17 0.26
N MET A 155 18.20 8.44 0.07
CA MET A 155 18.19 9.49 1.09
C MET A 155 17.71 10.82 0.50
N SER A 156 16.86 10.80 -0.52
CA SER A 156 16.32 12.02 -1.10
C SER A 156 15.24 12.63 -0.18
N GLY A 157 15.04 13.94 -0.26
CA GLY A 157 14.09 14.66 0.57
C GLY A 157 14.48 14.80 2.04
N ARG A 158 13.50 14.95 2.92
CA ARG A 158 13.69 15.20 4.35
C ARG A 158 13.88 13.91 5.14
N THR A 159 15.11 13.46 5.29
CA THR A 159 15.48 12.21 5.97
C THR A 159 16.77 12.36 6.78
N THR A 160 16.97 11.49 7.77
CA THR A 160 18.19 11.42 8.59
C THR A 160 19.05 10.19 8.30
N GLY A 161 18.60 9.28 7.46
CA GLY A 161 19.33 8.06 7.12
C GLY A 161 18.60 7.20 6.09
N PRO A 162 19.26 6.17 5.53
CA PRO A 162 18.68 5.34 4.50
C PRO A 162 17.47 4.56 5.02
N HIS A 163 16.31 4.77 4.41
CA HIS A 163 15.09 4.02 4.68
C HIS A 163 14.08 4.20 3.54
N LEU A 164 13.08 3.35 3.49
CA LEU A 164 11.86 3.59 2.74
C LEU A 164 10.81 4.18 3.69
N HIS A 165 10.32 5.38 3.40
CA HIS A 165 9.03 5.83 3.95
C HIS A 165 7.91 5.24 3.09
N TRP A 166 7.06 4.43 3.71
CA TRP A 166 5.95 3.76 3.04
C TRP A 166 4.61 4.18 3.62
N GLY A 167 3.83 4.92 2.83
CA GLY A 167 2.48 5.39 3.19
C GLY A 167 1.40 4.59 2.47
N ILE A 168 0.23 4.47 3.09
CA ILE A 168 -0.96 3.86 2.47
C ILE A 168 -2.17 4.75 2.73
N ARG A 169 -2.94 5.04 1.67
CA ARG A 169 -4.28 5.65 1.77
C ARG A 169 -5.33 4.69 1.20
N HIS A 170 -6.51 4.73 1.76
CA HIS A 170 -7.70 4.04 1.26
C HIS A 170 -8.85 5.04 1.15
N ASN A 171 -9.35 5.28 -0.06
CA ASN A 171 -10.33 6.33 -0.33
C ASN A 171 -9.93 7.69 0.29
N GLY A 172 -8.68 8.10 0.09
CA GLY A 172 -8.11 9.35 0.59
C GLY A 172 -7.77 9.39 2.09
N ARG A 173 -8.09 8.35 2.88
CA ARG A 173 -7.78 8.29 4.32
C ARG A 173 -6.51 7.51 4.58
N TRP A 174 -5.62 8.07 5.38
CA TRP A 174 -4.40 7.41 5.79
C TRP A 174 -4.67 6.18 6.64
N LEU A 175 -3.99 5.09 6.34
CA LEU A 175 -3.98 3.84 7.10
C LEU A 175 -2.62 3.63 7.74
N ASN A 176 -2.60 2.94 8.89
CA ASN A 176 -1.35 2.50 9.50
C ASN A 176 -0.75 1.31 8.73
N PRO A 177 0.39 1.49 8.03
CA PRO A 177 0.99 0.40 7.24
C PRO A 177 1.44 -0.78 8.09
N GLY A 178 1.83 -0.55 9.34
CA GLY A 178 2.18 -1.63 10.27
C GLY A 178 1.00 -2.58 10.55
N THR A 179 -0.22 -2.08 10.57
CA THR A 179 -1.44 -2.92 10.68
C THR A 179 -1.66 -3.74 9.42
N ILE A 180 -1.42 -3.15 8.25
CA ILE A 180 -1.50 -3.84 6.95
C ILE A 180 -0.48 -4.99 6.90
N LEU A 181 0.78 -4.74 7.28
CA LEU A 181 1.83 -5.76 7.29
C LEU A 181 1.51 -6.92 8.25
N ARG A 182 0.98 -6.62 9.45
CA ARG A 182 0.53 -7.67 10.38
C ARG A 182 -0.58 -8.53 9.79
N ALA A 183 -1.57 -7.93 9.14
CA ALA A 183 -2.66 -8.66 8.50
C ALA A 183 -2.17 -9.50 7.31
N MET A 184 -1.17 -9.02 6.55
CA MET A 184 -0.51 -9.81 5.49
C MET A 184 0.22 -11.03 6.08
N ALA A 185 0.96 -10.86 7.18
CA ALA A 185 1.65 -11.95 7.85
C ALA A 185 0.67 -13.01 8.36
N SER A 186 -0.41 -12.57 9.03
CA SER A 186 -1.46 -13.47 9.52
C SER A 186 -2.14 -14.27 8.40
N ALA A 187 -2.40 -13.62 7.25
CA ALA A 187 -3.02 -14.29 6.10
C ALA A 187 -2.13 -15.39 5.49
N ARG A 188 -0.80 -15.24 5.58
CA ARG A 188 0.16 -16.25 5.11
C ARG A 188 0.35 -17.40 6.09
N SER A 189 0.10 -17.18 7.37
CA SER A 189 0.24 -18.20 8.42
C SER A 189 -0.95 -19.14 8.51
N LEU A 190 -2.08 -18.82 7.87
CA LEU A 190 -3.25 -19.70 7.83
C LEU A 190 -2.97 -20.86 6.86
N PRO A 191 -3.14 -22.14 7.29
CA PRO A 191 -3.03 -23.26 6.39
C PRO A 191 -4.03 -23.11 5.24
N ASN A 192 -3.59 -23.42 4.02
CA ASN A 192 -4.40 -23.34 2.81
C ASN A 192 -5.52 -24.43 2.87
N SER A 193 -6.62 -24.13 3.56
CA SER A 193 -7.75 -25.07 3.77
C SER A 193 -8.57 -25.34 2.50
N GLN A 194 -8.12 -24.88 1.33
CA GLN A 194 -8.82 -25.09 0.05
C GLN A 194 -8.06 -25.97 -0.95
N ALA A 195 -7.01 -26.69 -0.51
CA ALA A 195 -6.42 -27.76 -1.30
C ALA A 195 -6.99 -29.12 -0.82
N ARG A 196 -8.25 -29.41 -1.11
CA ARG A 196 -8.77 -30.78 -1.16
C ARG A 196 -9.30 -31.04 -2.56
N PRO A 197 -8.93 -32.22 -3.09
CA PRO A 197 -9.31 -32.67 -4.44
C PRO A 197 -10.81 -32.84 -4.59
#